data_f9e0b3d507750cbcba94f9c6823d60cc
#
_entry.id   f9e0b3d507750cbcba94f9c6823d60cc
#
_cell.length_a   1.000
_cell.length_b   1.000
_cell.length_c   1.000
_cell.angle_alpha   90.00
_cell.angle_beta   90.00
_cell.angle_gamma   90.00
#
_symmetry.space_group_name_H-M   'P 1'
#
loop_
_entity.id
_entity.type
_entity.pdbx_description
1 polymer ?
#
loop_
_entity_poly.entity_id
_entity_poly.type
_entity_poly.pdbx_seq_one_letter_code
_entity_poly.pdbx_strand_id
1 'polypeptide(L)'
;MFGFVDHIDASGVAGWCVGRGTQPLPGRGRWASRVVVVSVNDIDRFSAFCQDPRPDVVRAGAARDPHVGFRAPLALKPGDLVRVRFGLGGHMLQNGVAVIGDEPLRGRANDSGFMPLTPYGGLDAYRQLLEPLRARFKIEAFRPLFGQTGTLAAMALQTPDGRTVVPMGMPAARARRQARLYRELLAPHRIACPAISLRVDAAGGVMLCADYVAGITLDKHGLTDTRAMRTIIEWAKRLNDLKPTPALVSQLRERTHADRLIARSWRQLLVGRRGGDLRLILAMLWSAGGLPRVFSHGDLHRENVIVEAGSGRPLLIDWDNAGLLPLGADLARLLLGVPPRQAEAWIGGSRQLRLGWSLFTYLSLALRQADFIGSADASYLAQRFQQLSRPTPASQSSPSRVRSGPL
;
A
#
# COMPACT_ATOMS: atom_id res chain seq x y z
N MET A 1 -19.77 -5.88 -6.38
CA MET A 1 -19.61 -6.50 -5.06
C MET A 1 -18.21 -6.19 -4.60
N PHE A 2 -18.04 -5.93 -3.33
CA PHE A 2 -16.77 -5.54 -2.75
C PHE A 2 -16.78 -5.97 -1.28
N GLY A 3 -15.69 -6.53 -0.80
CA GLY A 3 -15.60 -7.03 0.56
C GLY A 3 -14.16 -7.30 0.97
N PHE A 4 -13.96 -7.42 2.26
CA PHE A 4 -12.65 -7.52 2.87
C PHE A 4 -12.68 -8.55 3.99
N VAL A 5 -11.65 -9.37 4.09
CA VAL A 5 -11.44 -10.27 5.21
C VAL A 5 -10.50 -9.58 6.20
N ASP A 6 -10.96 -9.40 7.43
CA ASP A 6 -10.22 -8.71 8.48
C ASP A 6 -9.19 -9.65 9.13
N HIS A 7 -9.60 -10.90 9.39
CA HIS A 7 -8.70 -11.92 9.92
C HIS A 7 -9.11 -13.33 9.50
N ILE A 8 -8.13 -14.20 9.41
CA ILE A 8 -8.24 -15.64 9.27
C ILE A 8 -7.26 -16.24 10.27
N ASP A 9 -7.75 -17.02 11.22
CA ASP A 9 -6.94 -17.70 12.23
C ASP A 9 -7.47 -19.12 12.53
N ALA A 10 -6.88 -19.81 13.49
CA ALA A 10 -7.29 -21.18 13.86
C ALA A 10 -8.75 -21.27 14.34
N SER A 11 -9.37 -20.17 14.79
CA SER A 11 -10.75 -20.14 15.28
C SER A 11 -11.77 -19.81 14.18
N GLY A 12 -11.32 -19.36 13.02
CA GLY A 12 -12.21 -19.07 11.90
C GLY A 12 -11.83 -17.86 11.07
N VAL A 13 -12.85 -17.31 10.42
CA VAL A 13 -12.75 -16.20 9.47
C VAL A 13 -13.73 -15.11 9.84
N ALA A 14 -13.30 -13.86 9.82
CA ALA A 14 -14.21 -12.72 9.93
C ALA A 14 -13.85 -11.62 8.93
N GLY A 15 -14.87 -10.83 8.58
CA GLY A 15 -14.73 -9.75 7.62
C GLY A 15 -16.05 -9.04 7.36
N TRP A 16 -16.13 -8.40 6.20
CA TRP A 16 -17.34 -7.71 5.77
C TRP A 16 -17.48 -7.73 4.25
N CYS A 17 -18.71 -7.63 3.76
CA CYS A 17 -18.98 -7.52 2.34
C CYS A 17 -20.15 -6.58 2.02
N VAL A 18 -20.05 -5.89 0.87
CA VAL A 18 -21.06 -4.99 0.34
C VAL A 18 -21.48 -5.46 -1.05
N GLY A 19 -22.75 -5.79 -1.22
CA GLY A 19 -23.31 -6.12 -2.54
C GLY A 19 -23.45 -4.87 -3.43
N ARG A 20 -23.28 -5.00 -4.74
CA ARG A 20 -23.73 -3.97 -5.69
C ARG A 20 -25.26 -4.04 -5.79
N GLY A 21 -25.93 -2.98 -5.36
CA GLY A 21 -27.36 -2.80 -5.51
C GLY A 21 -28.07 -2.64 -4.17
N THR A 22 -28.23 -1.40 -3.73
CA THR A 22 -29.06 -1.00 -2.59
C THR A 22 -30.56 -0.87 -2.97
N GLN A 23 -30.93 -1.26 -4.19
CA GLN A 23 -32.35 -1.33 -4.57
C GLN A 23 -32.83 -2.78 -4.45
N PRO A 24 -33.93 -3.00 -3.73
CA PRO A 24 -34.59 -4.30 -3.73
C PRO A 24 -35.13 -4.57 -5.13
N LEU A 25 -34.59 -5.61 -5.79
CA LEU A 25 -35.27 -6.14 -6.97
C LEU A 25 -36.62 -6.70 -6.50
N PRO A 26 -37.74 -6.26 -7.09
CA PRO A 26 -39.08 -6.81 -6.75
C PRO A 26 -39.06 -8.32 -6.95
N GLY A 27 -39.37 -9.09 -5.90
CA GLY A 27 -39.54 -10.54 -5.96
C GLY A 27 -38.35 -11.43 -5.72
N ARG A 28 -37.13 -10.88 -5.54
CA ARG A 28 -35.96 -11.66 -5.07
C ARG A 28 -35.40 -11.00 -3.82
N GLY A 29 -35.39 -11.74 -2.71
CA GLY A 29 -35.01 -11.24 -1.40
C GLY A 29 -33.65 -10.54 -1.41
N ARG A 30 -33.55 -9.48 -0.64
CA ARG A 30 -32.37 -8.61 -0.40
C ARG A 30 -31.05 -9.32 -0.07
N TRP A 31 -31.06 -10.64 0.08
CA TRP A 31 -30.07 -11.42 0.81
C TRP A 31 -29.07 -12.14 -0.09
N ALA A 32 -29.41 -12.40 -1.36
CA ALA A 32 -28.54 -13.22 -2.23
C ALA A 32 -27.16 -12.59 -2.54
N SER A 33 -27.04 -11.27 -2.43
CA SER A 33 -25.77 -10.55 -2.71
C SER A 33 -24.85 -10.39 -1.50
N ARG A 34 -25.25 -10.90 -0.33
CA ARG A 34 -24.48 -10.77 0.93
C ARG A 34 -24.04 -12.12 1.50
N VAL A 35 -24.06 -13.15 0.70
CA VAL A 35 -23.54 -14.46 1.11
C VAL A 35 -22.05 -14.51 0.83
N VAL A 36 -21.29 -14.91 1.83
CA VAL A 36 -19.89 -15.23 1.73
C VAL A 36 -19.72 -16.74 1.88
N VAL A 37 -18.93 -17.34 1.05
CA VAL A 37 -18.57 -18.76 1.12
C VAL A 37 -17.10 -18.87 1.53
N VAL A 38 -16.85 -19.67 2.56
CA VAL A 38 -15.51 -20.01 3.03
C VAL A 38 -15.20 -21.44 2.62
N SER A 39 -14.17 -21.61 1.79
CA SER A 39 -13.64 -22.91 1.40
C SER A 39 -12.36 -23.20 2.17
N VAL A 40 -12.18 -24.43 2.59
CA VAL A 40 -10.95 -24.93 3.21
C VAL A 40 -10.44 -26.09 2.35
N ASN A 41 -9.22 -25.97 1.86
CA ASN A 41 -8.61 -26.95 0.94
C ASN A 41 -9.52 -27.26 -0.26
N ASP A 42 -10.08 -26.19 -0.88
CA ASP A 42 -11.03 -26.20 -2.00
C ASP A 42 -12.41 -26.85 -1.74
N ILE A 43 -12.70 -27.21 -0.51
CA ILE A 43 -14.03 -27.70 -0.10
C ILE A 43 -14.78 -26.57 0.60
N ASP A 44 -15.98 -26.23 0.10
CA ASP A 44 -16.85 -25.26 0.76
C ASP A 44 -17.29 -25.79 2.13
N ARG A 45 -16.82 -25.15 3.18
CA ARG A 45 -17.07 -25.56 4.58
C ARG A 45 -18.13 -24.71 5.26
N PHE A 46 -18.29 -23.47 4.83
CA PHE A 46 -19.19 -22.57 5.51
C PHE A 46 -19.75 -21.52 4.53
N SER A 47 -21.03 -21.18 4.73
CA SER A 47 -21.67 -20.06 4.08
C SER A 47 -22.26 -19.14 5.12
N ALA A 48 -21.83 -17.87 5.11
CA ALA A 48 -22.28 -16.87 6.06
C ALA A 48 -23.05 -15.76 5.36
N PHE A 49 -24.11 -15.28 5.99
CA PHE A 49 -24.73 -14.01 5.64
C PHE A 49 -23.97 -12.86 6.31
N CYS A 50 -23.73 -11.78 5.57
CA CYS A 50 -23.18 -10.57 6.13
C CYS A 50 -24.27 -9.79 6.85
N GLN A 51 -24.35 -9.97 8.16
CA GLN A 51 -25.38 -9.36 9.04
C GLN A 51 -24.80 -8.82 10.35
N ASP A 52 -23.54 -9.09 10.63
CA ASP A 52 -22.89 -8.58 11.84
C ASP A 52 -22.70 -7.05 11.75
N PRO A 53 -22.91 -6.34 12.86
CA PRO A 53 -22.78 -4.88 12.87
C PRO A 53 -21.31 -4.46 12.70
N ARG A 54 -21.05 -3.57 11.72
CA ARG A 54 -19.75 -3.01 11.39
C ARG A 54 -19.84 -1.48 11.26
N PRO A 55 -20.05 -0.77 12.37
CA PRO A 55 -20.14 0.69 12.38
C PRO A 55 -18.84 1.36 11.93
N ASP A 56 -17.70 0.69 12.06
CA ASP A 56 -16.40 1.12 11.57
C ASP A 56 -16.35 1.20 10.02
N VAL A 57 -16.96 0.24 9.34
CA VAL A 57 -17.03 0.20 7.86
C VAL A 57 -17.92 1.33 7.34
N VAL A 58 -19.00 1.65 8.05
CA VAL A 58 -19.87 2.80 7.73
C VAL A 58 -19.14 4.12 7.99
N ARG A 59 -18.46 4.26 9.12
CA ARG A 59 -17.65 5.45 9.43
C ARG A 59 -16.54 5.67 8.41
N ALA A 60 -15.93 4.58 7.90
CA ALA A 60 -14.95 4.66 6.83
C ALA A 60 -15.55 5.00 5.46
N GLY A 61 -16.89 5.10 5.35
CA GLY A 61 -17.60 5.40 4.09
C GLY A 61 -17.59 4.25 3.08
N ALA A 62 -17.23 3.04 3.50
CA ALA A 62 -17.18 1.86 2.64
C ALA A 62 -18.56 1.18 2.49
N ALA A 63 -19.45 1.35 3.45
CA ALA A 63 -20.83 0.88 3.39
C ALA A 63 -21.81 1.96 3.89
N ARG A 64 -23.09 1.83 3.50
CA ARG A 64 -24.21 2.63 4.04
C ARG A 64 -24.95 1.92 5.16
N ASP A 65 -25.03 0.59 5.05
CA ASP A 65 -25.65 -0.30 6.01
C ASP A 65 -24.59 -0.78 7.02
N PRO A 66 -24.83 -0.67 8.32
CA PRO A 66 -23.90 -1.17 9.32
C PRO A 66 -23.84 -2.71 9.39
N HIS A 67 -24.86 -3.43 8.93
CA HIS A 67 -24.94 -4.88 9.00
C HIS A 67 -24.31 -5.53 7.76
N VAL A 68 -23.00 -5.38 7.61
CA VAL A 68 -22.22 -5.89 6.47
C VAL A 68 -21.11 -6.86 6.89
N GLY A 69 -20.96 -7.10 8.20
CA GLY A 69 -20.00 -8.04 8.73
C GLY A 69 -20.44 -9.48 8.61
N PHE A 70 -19.48 -10.36 8.61
CA PHE A 70 -19.68 -11.82 8.73
C PHE A 70 -18.64 -12.42 9.66
N ARG A 71 -19.02 -13.53 10.27
CA ARG A 71 -18.15 -14.37 11.06
C ARG A 71 -18.43 -15.82 10.73
N ALA A 72 -17.38 -16.58 10.38
CA ALA A 72 -17.42 -18.00 10.07
C ALA A 72 -16.58 -18.75 11.12
N PRO A 73 -17.18 -19.27 12.21
CA PRO A 73 -16.46 -20.07 13.17
C PRO A 73 -16.10 -21.41 12.54
N LEU A 74 -14.82 -21.66 12.34
CA LEU A 74 -14.27 -22.86 11.74
C LEU A 74 -13.05 -23.29 12.55
N ALA A 75 -12.99 -24.56 12.92
CA ALA A 75 -11.78 -25.15 13.49
C ALA A 75 -10.78 -25.39 12.35
N LEU A 76 -9.89 -24.45 12.13
CA LEU A 76 -8.88 -24.50 11.09
C LEU A 76 -7.59 -25.08 11.65
N LYS A 77 -6.93 -25.93 10.85
CA LYS A 77 -5.68 -26.58 11.24
C LYS A 77 -4.48 -25.90 10.57
N PRO A 78 -3.31 -25.93 11.19
CA PRO A 78 -2.07 -25.50 10.54
C PRO A 78 -1.88 -26.21 9.19
N GLY A 79 -1.64 -25.40 8.14
CA GLY A 79 -1.52 -25.87 6.76
C GLY A 79 -2.82 -25.81 5.94
N ASP A 80 -3.97 -25.51 6.54
CA ASP A 80 -5.20 -25.33 5.79
C ASP A 80 -5.14 -24.09 4.89
N LEU A 81 -5.47 -24.27 3.61
CA LEU A 81 -5.68 -23.19 2.66
C LEU A 81 -7.14 -22.73 2.75
N VAL A 82 -7.33 -21.51 3.23
CA VAL A 82 -8.65 -20.88 3.37
C VAL A 82 -8.86 -19.92 2.21
N ARG A 83 -10.02 -20.02 1.55
CA ARG A 83 -10.46 -19.08 0.53
C ARG A 83 -11.84 -18.53 0.88
N VAL A 84 -11.98 -17.21 0.80
CA VAL A 84 -13.23 -16.50 1.11
C VAL A 84 -13.71 -15.77 -0.13
N ARG A 85 -14.89 -16.13 -0.61
CA ARG A 85 -15.47 -15.61 -1.85
C ARG A 85 -16.92 -15.20 -1.69
N PHE A 86 -17.40 -14.36 -2.59
CA PHE A 86 -18.84 -14.09 -2.67
C PHE A 86 -19.59 -15.33 -3.13
N GLY A 87 -20.72 -15.62 -2.49
CA GLY A 87 -21.56 -16.75 -2.83
C GLY A 87 -22.15 -16.68 -4.25
N LEU A 88 -22.45 -15.48 -4.74
CA LEU A 88 -22.85 -15.23 -6.12
C LEU A 88 -21.65 -14.70 -6.93
N GLY A 89 -21.31 -15.41 -8.00
CA GLY A 89 -20.25 -14.98 -8.93
C GLY A 89 -18.84 -15.40 -8.57
N GLY A 90 -18.61 -16.06 -7.44
CA GLY A 90 -17.32 -16.69 -7.08
C GLY A 90 -16.11 -15.77 -6.93
N HIS A 91 -16.29 -14.43 -6.98
CA HIS A 91 -15.19 -13.48 -6.82
C HIS A 91 -14.64 -13.52 -5.40
N MET A 92 -13.32 -13.59 -5.27
CA MET A 92 -12.64 -13.55 -3.98
C MET A 92 -12.86 -12.21 -3.29
N LEU A 93 -13.03 -12.24 -1.97
CA LEU A 93 -12.94 -11.03 -1.15
C LEU A 93 -11.48 -10.56 -1.12
N GLN A 94 -11.28 -9.28 -0.92
CA GLN A 94 -9.94 -8.75 -0.66
C GLN A 94 -9.40 -9.38 0.63
N ASN A 95 -8.16 -9.84 0.62
CA ASN A 95 -7.53 -10.63 1.68
C ASN A 95 -8.22 -11.98 1.97
N GLY A 96 -9.01 -12.48 1.03
CA GLY A 96 -9.79 -13.71 1.21
C GLY A 96 -9.00 -15.01 0.96
N VAL A 97 -7.67 -15.00 0.92
CA VAL A 97 -6.84 -16.20 0.79
C VAL A 97 -5.79 -16.21 1.88
N ALA A 98 -5.75 -17.27 2.67
CA ALA A 98 -4.72 -17.45 3.69
C ALA A 98 -4.40 -18.94 3.88
N VAL A 99 -3.20 -19.22 4.35
CA VAL A 99 -2.81 -20.53 4.88
C VAL A 99 -2.68 -20.41 6.40
N ILE A 100 -3.32 -21.32 7.13
CA ILE A 100 -3.35 -21.28 8.58
C ILE A 100 -2.04 -21.78 9.17
N GLY A 101 -1.50 -20.98 10.10
CA GLY A 101 -0.48 -21.37 11.07
C GLY A 101 0.89 -21.73 10.50
N ASP A 102 1.86 -20.90 10.83
CA ASP A 102 3.27 -21.10 10.48
C ASP A 102 4.06 -21.96 11.47
N GLU A 103 3.52 -22.25 12.65
CA GLU A 103 4.29 -22.91 13.71
C GLU A 103 4.86 -24.29 13.34
N PRO A 104 4.12 -25.18 12.66
CA PRO A 104 4.69 -26.47 12.23
C PRO A 104 5.73 -26.32 11.12
N LEU A 105 5.72 -25.19 10.39
CA LEU A 105 6.62 -24.95 9.25
C LEU A 105 7.93 -24.30 9.70
N ARG A 106 7.93 -23.54 10.81
CA ARG A 106 9.13 -22.89 11.35
C ARG A 106 10.24 -23.87 11.73
N GLY A 107 9.90 -25.04 12.25
CA GLY A 107 10.86 -26.08 12.58
C GLY A 107 11.44 -26.84 11.38
N ARG A 108 10.94 -26.58 10.16
CA ARG A 108 11.37 -27.25 8.91
C ARG A 108 12.05 -26.31 7.91
N ALA A 109 12.02 -25.00 8.18
CA ALA A 109 12.72 -24.03 7.38
C ALA A 109 14.23 -24.15 7.59
N ASN A 110 15.02 -23.99 6.52
CA ASN A 110 16.47 -23.84 6.65
C ASN A 110 16.81 -22.51 7.38
N ASP A 111 18.08 -22.27 7.70
CA ASP A 111 18.54 -21.06 8.39
C ASP A 111 18.12 -19.76 7.71
N SER A 112 17.82 -19.79 6.40
CA SER A 112 17.31 -18.64 5.63
C SER A 112 15.77 -18.55 5.64
N GLY A 113 15.06 -19.44 6.33
CA GLY A 113 13.60 -19.49 6.39
C GLY A 113 12.92 -20.08 5.15
N PHE A 114 13.68 -20.74 4.26
CA PHE A 114 13.14 -21.45 3.10
C PHE A 114 12.85 -22.91 3.44
N MET A 115 11.71 -23.41 2.98
CA MET A 115 11.28 -24.79 3.13
C MET A 115 11.64 -25.57 1.87
N PRO A 116 12.33 -26.72 2.00
CA PRO A 116 12.63 -27.57 0.83
C PRO A 116 11.35 -28.12 0.21
N LEU A 117 11.35 -28.29 -1.10
CA LEU A 117 10.21 -28.81 -1.88
C LEU A 117 10.10 -30.33 -1.83
N THR A 118 10.36 -30.97 -0.70
CA THR A 118 10.21 -32.43 -0.58
C THR A 118 8.75 -32.84 -0.37
N PRO A 119 8.35 -34.09 -0.68
CA PRO A 119 6.96 -34.54 -0.53
C PRO A 119 6.58 -34.60 0.96
N TYR A 120 5.89 -33.57 1.41
CA TYR A 120 5.38 -33.47 2.77
C TYR A 120 3.88 -33.72 2.81
N GLY A 121 3.47 -34.73 3.56
CA GLY A 121 2.08 -34.83 4.00
C GLY A 121 1.71 -33.56 4.79
N GLY A 122 0.61 -32.91 4.44
CA GLY A 122 0.10 -31.71 5.09
C GLY A 122 0.42 -30.37 4.41
N LEU A 123 1.15 -30.35 3.30
CA LEU A 123 1.42 -29.12 2.51
C LEU A 123 0.64 -29.06 1.17
N ASP A 124 -0.48 -29.73 1.07
CA ASP A 124 -1.27 -29.74 -0.18
C ASP A 124 -1.74 -28.35 -0.59
N ALA A 125 -1.99 -27.47 0.36
CA ALA A 125 -2.30 -26.07 0.11
C ALA A 125 -1.18 -25.35 -0.65
N TYR A 126 0.07 -25.51 -0.21
CA TYR A 126 1.21 -24.94 -0.92
C TYR A 126 1.51 -25.64 -2.23
N ARG A 127 1.25 -26.95 -2.33
CA ARG A 127 1.37 -27.68 -3.60
C ARG A 127 0.51 -27.05 -4.67
N GLN A 128 -0.77 -26.79 -4.39
CA GLN A 128 -1.68 -26.15 -5.35
C GLN A 128 -1.21 -24.74 -5.76
N LEU A 129 -0.63 -23.97 -4.83
CA LEU A 129 -0.10 -22.65 -5.12
C LEU A 129 1.22 -22.68 -5.88
N LEU A 130 2.05 -23.71 -5.66
CA LEU A 130 3.35 -23.89 -6.30
C LEU A 130 3.25 -24.56 -7.67
N GLU A 131 2.21 -25.35 -7.94
CA GLU A 131 2.08 -26.07 -9.19
C GLU A 131 2.15 -25.16 -10.43
N PRO A 132 1.44 -24.02 -10.50
CA PRO A 132 1.60 -23.09 -11.62
C PRO A 132 3.00 -22.47 -11.71
N LEU A 133 3.74 -22.43 -10.60
CA LEU A 133 5.11 -21.91 -10.56
C LEU A 133 6.12 -22.96 -10.99
N ARG A 134 5.88 -24.25 -10.68
CA ARG A 134 6.76 -25.38 -11.08
C ARG A 134 6.88 -25.52 -12.57
N ALA A 135 5.84 -25.18 -13.32
CA ALA A 135 5.89 -25.17 -14.79
C ALA A 135 6.88 -24.12 -15.34
N ARG A 136 7.29 -23.15 -14.53
CA ARG A 136 8.13 -22.01 -14.94
C ARG A 136 9.47 -21.94 -14.23
N PHE A 137 9.59 -22.59 -13.08
CA PHE A 137 10.77 -22.55 -12.23
C PHE A 137 11.15 -23.95 -11.76
N LYS A 138 12.43 -24.25 -11.79
CA LYS A 138 12.99 -25.40 -11.09
C LYS A 138 13.11 -25.05 -9.60
N ILE A 139 12.00 -25.24 -8.85
CA ILE A 139 11.93 -24.84 -7.44
C ILE A 139 12.64 -25.89 -6.57
N GLU A 140 13.61 -25.48 -5.78
CA GLU A 140 14.32 -26.30 -4.79
C GLU A 140 13.75 -26.09 -3.39
N ALA A 141 13.44 -24.84 -3.06
CA ALA A 141 12.81 -24.47 -1.82
C ALA A 141 11.94 -23.21 -2.00
N PHE A 142 11.04 -22.97 -1.07
CA PHE A 142 10.15 -21.82 -1.11
C PHE A 142 9.92 -21.23 0.28
N ARG A 143 9.50 -19.97 0.30
CA ARG A 143 9.06 -19.27 1.52
C ARG A 143 7.83 -18.44 1.18
N PRO A 144 6.69 -18.67 1.84
CA PRO A 144 5.52 -17.81 1.70
C PRO A 144 5.79 -16.46 2.36
N LEU A 145 5.38 -15.38 1.69
CA LEU A 145 5.48 -14.02 2.18
C LEU A 145 4.06 -13.48 2.40
N PHE A 146 3.76 -13.18 3.64
CA PHE A 146 2.44 -12.69 4.04
C PHE A 146 2.44 -11.16 4.14
N GLY A 147 1.36 -10.54 3.67
CA GLY A 147 1.09 -9.12 3.87
C GLY A 147 0.65 -8.81 5.31
N GLN A 148 0.41 -7.54 5.62
CA GLN A 148 -0.02 -7.05 6.93
C GLN A 148 -1.27 -7.74 7.48
N THR A 149 -2.14 -8.19 6.60
CA THR A 149 -3.42 -8.82 6.91
C THR A 149 -3.32 -10.33 7.08
N GLY A 150 -2.10 -10.88 7.11
CA GLY A 150 -1.88 -12.33 7.18
C GLY A 150 -2.22 -13.08 5.89
N THR A 151 -2.54 -12.38 4.80
CA THR A 151 -2.79 -12.99 3.50
C THR A 151 -1.50 -13.23 2.75
N LEU A 152 -1.44 -14.35 2.01
CA LEU A 152 -0.30 -14.67 1.15
C LEU A 152 -0.18 -13.60 0.04
N ALA A 153 0.83 -12.75 0.14
CA ALA A 153 1.09 -11.67 -0.81
C ALA A 153 2.00 -12.13 -1.97
N ALA A 154 3.01 -12.92 -1.64
CA ALA A 154 3.99 -13.40 -2.61
C ALA A 154 4.59 -14.74 -2.17
N MET A 155 5.29 -15.39 -3.09
CA MET A 155 6.08 -16.57 -2.83
C MET A 155 7.54 -16.28 -3.16
N ALA A 156 8.42 -16.40 -2.18
CA ALA A 156 9.85 -16.42 -2.43
C ALA A 156 10.26 -17.84 -2.83
N LEU A 157 10.95 -17.97 -3.95
CA LEU A 157 11.40 -19.24 -4.52
C LEU A 157 12.92 -19.29 -4.50
N GLN A 158 13.48 -20.39 -4.08
CA GLN A 158 14.89 -20.74 -4.30
C GLN A 158 14.95 -21.63 -5.53
N THR A 159 15.78 -21.25 -6.50
CA THR A 159 16.00 -21.96 -7.76
C THR A 159 17.51 -22.12 -7.97
N PRO A 160 17.99 -22.95 -8.90
CA PRO A 160 19.40 -23.03 -9.24
C PRO A 160 20.00 -21.67 -9.67
N ASP A 161 19.18 -20.81 -10.26
CA ASP A 161 19.59 -19.49 -10.75
C ASP A 161 19.66 -18.42 -9.63
N GLY A 162 19.19 -18.76 -8.43
CA GLY A 162 19.13 -17.84 -7.29
C GLY A 162 17.76 -17.76 -6.61
N ARG A 163 17.53 -16.70 -5.87
CA ARG A 163 16.28 -16.49 -5.12
C ARG A 163 15.44 -15.41 -5.76
N THR A 164 14.16 -15.68 -5.99
CA THR A 164 13.22 -14.75 -6.61
C THR A 164 11.90 -14.67 -5.83
N VAL A 165 11.24 -13.54 -5.90
CA VAL A 165 9.91 -13.29 -5.32
C VAL A 165 8.88 -13.20 -6.44
N VAL A 166 7.81 -13.95 -6.32
CA VAL A 166 6.69 -13.95 -7.26
C VAL A 166 5.44 -13.50 -6.52
N PRO A 167 4.87 -12.32 -6.86
CA PRO A 167 3.61 -11.88 -6.31
C PRO A 167 2.47 -12.80 -6.71
N MET A 168 1.62 -13.17 -5.75
CA MET A 168 0.51 -14.07 -6.00
C MET A 168 -0.71 -13.32 -6.56
N GLY A 169 -1.36 -13.91 -7.55
CA GLY A 169 -2.59 -13.35 -8.12
C GLY A 169 -2.42 -12.02 -8.88
N MET A 170 -1.20 -11.67 -9.29
CA MET A 170 -0.96 -10.41 -10.03
C MET A 170 -1.44 -10.52 -11.48
N PRO A 171 -2.34 -9.64 -11.95
CA PRO A 171 -2.77 -9.62 -13.36
C PRO A 171 -1.60 -9.31 -14.30
N ALA A 172 -1.58 -9.94 -15.51
CA ALA A 172 -0.53 -9.78 -16.50
C ALA A 172 -0.27 -8.31 -16.91
N ALA A 173 -1.33 -7.51 -17.05
CA ALA A 173 -1.20 -6.08 -17.35
C ALA A 173 -0.44 -5.32 -16.25
N ARG A 174 -0.69 -5.65 -14.99
CA ARG A 174 -0.02 -5.07 -13.83
C ARG A 174 1.46 -5.49 -13.78
N ALA A 175 1.74 -6.77 -14.04
CA ALA A 175 3.11 -7.29 -14.13
C ALA A 175 3.93 -6.58 -15.22
N ARG A 176 3.36 -6.44 -16.43
CA ARG A 176 4.01 -5.72 -17.54
C ARG A 176 4.30 -4.26 -17.20
N ARG A 177 3.34 -3.58 -16.56
CA ARG A 177 3.51 -2.18 -16.13
C ARG A 177 4.65 -2.03 -15.13
N GLN A 178 4.73 -2.87 -14.10
CA GLN A 178 5.80 -2.79 -13.10
C GLN A 178 7.17 -3.09 -13.71
N ALA A 179 7.27 -4.10 -14.55
CA ALA A 179 8.52 -4.43 -15.23
C ALA A 179 8.97 -3.32 -16.19
N ARG A 180 8.02 -2.67 -16.86
CA ARG A 180 8.30 -1.51 -17.71
C ARG A 180 8.80 -0.33 -16.89
N LEU A 181 8.12 -0.03 -15.78
CA LEU A 181 8.53 1.02 -14.85
C LEU A 181 9.96 0.80 -14.36
N TYR A 182 10.28 -0.44 -13.95
CA TYR A 182 11.63 -0.80 -13.52
C TYR A 182 12.65 -0.54 -14.64
N ARG A 183 12.42 -1.11 -15.81
CA ARG A 183 13.36 -1.07 -16.94
C ARG A 183 13.58 0.34 -17.48
N GLU A 184 12.51 1.15 -17.61
CA GLU A 184 12.56 2.46 -18.25
C GLU A 184 12.88 3.61 -17.29
N LEU A 185 12.62 3.44 -15.98
CA LEU A 185 12.79 4.53 -15.04
C LEU A 185 13.65 4.16 -13.81
N LEU A 186 13.33 3.08 -13.10
CA LEU A 186 13.99 2.82 -11.82
C LEU A 186 15.43 2.36 -11.99
N ALA A 187 15.68 1.38 -12.84
CA ALA A 187 17.01 0.82 -13.06
C ALA A 187 17.99 1.82 -13.69
N PRO A 188 17.66 2.58 -14.76
CA PRO A 188 18.55 3.58 -15.34
C PRO A 188 18.95 4.67 -14.34
N HIS A 189 18.04 5.05 -13.44
CA HIS A 189 18.30 6.04 -12.41
C HIS A 189 18.84 5.47 -11.10
N ARG A 190 19.17 4.16 -11.08
CA ARG A 190 19.73 3.45 -9.92
C ARG A 190 18.90 3.66 -8.64
N ILE A 191 17.57 3.62 -8.77
CA ILE A 191 16.70 3.68 -7.62
C ILE A 191 16.86 2.39 -6.82
N ALA A 192 17.01 2.51 -5.51
CA ALA A 192 17.22 1.37 -4.62
C ALA A 192 15.93 0.53 -4.50
N CYS A 193 15.81 -0.47 -5.34
CA CYS A 193 14.73 -1.46 -5.36
C CYS A 193 15.29 -2.82 -5.82
N PRO A 194 14.62 -3.95 -5.53
CA PRO A 194 14.95 -5.24 -6.11
C PRO A 194 14.89 -5.19 -7.63
N ALA A 195 15.73 -5.94 -8.32
CA ALA A 195 15.63 -6.06 -9.77
C ALA A 195 14.31 -6.78 -10.14
N ILE A 196 13.63 -6.26 -11.16
CA ILE A 196 12.33 -6.77 -11.61
C ILE A 196 12.45 -7.27 -13.05
N SER A 197 11.94 -8.48 -13.28
CA SER A 197 11.88 -9.12 -14.58
C SER A 197 10.50 -9.71 -14.87
N LEU A 198 10.29 -10.11 -16.12
CA LEU A 198 9.09 -10.85 -16.52
C LEU A 198 9.49 -12.23 -17.00
N ARG A 199 8.74 -13.24 -16.57
CA ARG A 199 8.73 -14.56 -17.20
C ARG A 199 7.43 -14.75 -17.97
N VAL A 200 7.55 -15.24 -19.21
CA VAL A 200 6.43 -15.53 -20.09
C VAL A 200 6.43 -17.03 -20.34
N ASP A 201 5.29 -17.68 -20.16
CA ASP A 201 5.15 -19.10 -20.48
C ASP A 201 4.78 -19.32 -21.95
N ALA A 202 4.81 -20.59 -22.38
CA ALA A 202 4.47 -21.00 -23.74
C ALA A 202 3.02 -20.63 -24.14
N ALA A 203 2.11 -20.50 -23.18
CA ALA A 203 0.73 -20.07 -23.39
C ALA A 203 0.53 -18.55 -23.38
N GLY A 204 1.63 -17.76 -23.27
CA GLY A 204 1.58 -16.29 -23.21
C GLY A 204 1.22 -15.72 -21.85
N GLY A 205 1.12 -16.55 -20.81
CA GLY A 205 0.94 -16.12 -19.43
C GLY A 205 2.16 -15.34 -18.92
N VAL A 206 1.94 -14.19 -18.28
CA VAL A 206 3.00 -13.29 -17.82
C VAL A 206 3.05 -13.28 -16.31
N MET A 207 4.25 -13.41 -15.77
CA MET A 207 4.52 -13.42 -14.34
C MET A 207 5.62 -12.40 -14.02
N LEU A 208 5.41 -11.58 -12.99
CA LEU A 208 6.42 -10.70 -12.43
C LEU A 208 7.35 -11.51 -11.53
N CYS A 209 8.64 -11.25 -11.65
CA CYS A 209 9.67 -11.78 -10.78
C CYS A 209 10.49 -10.61 -10.24
N ALA A 210 10.75 -10.61 -8.94
CA ALA A 210 11.67 -9.66 -8.32
C ALA A 210 12.76 -10.43 -7.59
N ASP A 211 13.96 -9.86 -7.50
CA ASP A 211 15.02 -10.45 -6.70
C ASP A 211 14.61 -10.54 -5.23
N TYR A 212 14.91 -11.65 -4.59
CA TYR A 212 14.67 -11.80 -3.16
C TYR A 212 15.71 -11.02 -2.36
N VAL A 213 15.24 -10.13 -1.51
CA VAL A 213 16.06 -9.37 -0.57
C VAL A 213 15.93 -9.97 0.82
N ALA A 214 17.02 -10.49 1.34
CA ALA A 214 17.09 -10.91 2.73
C ALA A 214 17.11 -9.66 3.62
N GLY A 215 16.11 -9.50 4.48
CA GLY A 215 16.01 -8.31 5.34
C GLY A 215 14.68 -8.28 6.08
N ILE A 216 14.47 -7.20 6.78
CA ILE A 216 13.21 -6.93 7.51
C ILE A 216 12.64 -5.59 7.07
N THR A 217 11.33 -5.44 7.16
CA THR A 217 10.67 -4.18 6.83
C THR A 217 11.00 -3.10 7.88
N LEU A 218 11.05 -1.85 7.44
CA LEU A 218 11.48 -0.73 8.28
C LEU A 218 10.55 -0.49 9.50
N ASP A 219 9.28 -0.85 9.41
CA ASP A 219 8.35 -0.82 10.54
C ASP A 219 8.78 -1.73 11.68
N LYS A 220 9.33 -2.91 11.36
CA LYS A 220 9.88 -3.89 12.32
C LYS A 220 11.28 -3.53 12.83
N HIS A 221 12.01 -2.74 12.05
CA HIS A 221 13.34 -2.25 12.44
C HIS A 221 13.28 -1.15 13.51
N GLY A 222 12.11 -0.56 13.71
CA GLY A 222 11.86 0.52 14.67
C GLY A 222 12.15 1.92 14.09
N LEU A 223 11.55 2.94 14.72
CA LEU A 223 11.72 4.36 14.35
C LEU A 223 13.12 4.93 14.63
N THR A 224 13.99 4.16 15.26
CA THR A 224 15.30 4.61 15.76
C THR A 224 16.39 4.64 14.70
N ASP A 225 16.19 3.97 13.56
CA ASP A 225 17.17 4.02 12.46
C ASP A 225 17.03 5.32 11.65
N THR A 226 17.58 6.39 12.23
CA THR A 226 17.61 7.71 11.58
C THR A 226 18.40 7.70 10.28
N ARG A 227 19.37 6.78 10.10
CA ARG A 227 20.18 6.66 8.88
C ARG A 227 19.34 6.10 7.73
N ALA A 228 18.64 4.99 7.95
CA ALA A 228 17.74 4.41 6.96
C ALA A 228 16.65 5.41 6.55
N MET A 229 16.02 6.09 7.52
CA MET A 229 15.01 7.11 7.25
C MET A 229 15.53 8.26 6.40
N ARG A 230 16.70 8.81 6.71
CA ARG A 230 17.30 9.86 5.88
C ARG A 230 17.58 9.39 4.46
N THR A 231 18.12 8.18 4.31
CA THR A 231 18.37 7.58 2.99
C THR A 231 17.09 7.47 2.18
N ILE A 232 15.96 7.03 2.79
CA ILE A 232 14.67 6.90 2.11
C ILE A 232 14.09 8.26 1.74
N ILE A 233 14.24 9.26 2.61
CA ILE A 233 13.82 10.64 2.31
C ILE A 233 14.58 11.16 1.09
N GLU A 234 15.89 10.94 1.00
CA GLU A 234 16.68 11.31 -0.17
C GLU A 234 16.24 10.52 -1.43
N TRP A 235 15.92 9.23 -1.31
CA TRP A 235 15.34 8.48 -2.42
C TRP A 235 13.99 9.06 -2.87
N ALA A 236 13.10 9.44 -1.93
CA ALA A 236 11.83 10.06 -2.26
C ALA A 236 12.03 11.40 -3.01
N LYS A 237 13.00 12.20 -2.60
CA LYS A 237 13.37 13.44 -3.32
C LYS A 237 13.88 13.15 -4.72
N ARG A 238 14.79 12.19 -4.87
CA ARG A 238 15.30 11.79 -6.19
C ARG A 238 14.20 11.29 -7.12
N LEU A 239 13.21 10.55 -6.60
CA LEU A 239 12.04 10.15 -7.38
C LEU A 239 11.27 11.37 -7.92
N ASN A 240 11.14 12.43 -7.12
CA ASN A 240 10.46 13.66 -7.53
C ASN A 240 11.14 14.38 -8.71
N ASP A 241 12.44 14.16 -8.90
CA ASP A 241 13.21 14.75 -10.00
C ASP A 241 13.12 13.93 -11.30
N LEU A 242 12.62 12.69 -11.22
CA LEU A 242 12.46 11.82 -12.37
C LEU A 242 11.32 12.28 -13.27
N LYS A 243 11.56 12.23 -14.58
CA LYS A 243 10.57 12.59 -15.60
C LYS A 243 10.23 11.35 -16.43
N PRO A 244 9.17 10.61 -16.06
CA PRO A 244 8.75 9.48 -16.87
C PRO A 244 8.28 9.91 -18.24
N THR A 245 8.50 9.06 -19.25
CA THR A 245 8.03 9.34 -20.62
C THR A 245 6.50 9.43 -20.66
N PRO A 246 5.90 10.18 -21.61
CA PRO A 246 4.44 10.23 -21.75
C PRO A 246 3.79 8.85 -21.90
N ALA A 247 4.46 7.94 -22.61
CA ALA A 247 4.00 6.56 -22.77
C ALA A 247 4.04 5.74 -21.47
N LEU A 248 4.94 6.05 -20.54
CA LEU A 248 4.94 5.45 -19.22
C LEU A 248 3.87 6.11 -18.34
N VAL A 249 3.74 7.45 -18.39
CA VAL A 249 2.72 8.21 -17.62
C VAL A 249 1.32 7.68 -17.90
N SER A 250 0.97 7.41 -19.17
CA SER A 250 -0.35 6.88 -19.53
C SER A 250 -0.67 5.52 -18.92
N GLN A 251 0.34 4.78 -18.46
CA GLN A 251 0.19 3.49 -17.80
C GLN A 251 0.25 3.58 -16.26
N LEU A 252 0.65 4.75 -15.72
CA LEU A 252 0.63 4.97 -14.28
C LEU A 252 -0.81 5.08 -13.77
N ARG A 253 -1.00 4.93 -12.47
CA ARG A 253 -2.34 5.02 -11.88
C ARG A 253 -2.92 6.43 -12.03
N GLU A 254 -4.13 6.50 -12.57
CA GLU A 254 -4.90 7.75 -12.69
C GLU A 254 -5.25 8.37 -11.33
N ARG A 255 -5.57 7.52 -10.34
CA ARG A 255 -5.94 7.94 -8.98
C ARG A 255 -4.97 7.41 -7.95
N THR A 256 -4.15 8.29 -7.42
CA THR A 256 -3.19 7.99 -6.37
C THR A 256 -3.83 7.99 -4.98
N HIS A 257 -3.09 7.57 -3.96
CA HIS A 257 -3.57 7.66 -2.58
C HIS A 257 -3.79 9.12 -2.14
N ALA A 258 -2.98 10.06 -2.65
CA ALA A 258 -3.12 11.48 -2.37
C ALA A 258 -4.44 12.04 -2.93
N ASP A 259 -4.81 11.66 -4.16
CA ASP A 259 -6.11 12.03 -4.75
C ASP A 259 -7.28 11.47 -3.94
N ARG A 260 -7.14 10.24 -3.45
CA ARG A 260 -8.15 9.64 -2.54
C ARG A 260 -8.24 10.35 -1.20
N LEU A 261 -7.11 10.78 -0.65
CA LEU A 261 -7.05 11.55 0.60
C LEU A 261 -7.76 12.89 0.44
N ILE A 262 -7.45 13.63 -0.63
CA ILE A 262 -8.10 14.89 -0.98
C ILE A 262 -9.62 14.70 -1.12
N ALA A 263 -10.05 13.71 -1.93
CA ALA A 263 -11.47 13.43 -2.14
C ALA A 263 -12.19 13.04 -0.84
N ARG A 264 -11.51 12.30 0.06
CA ARG A 264 -12.04 11.92 1.36
C ARG A 264 -12.18 13.13 2.28
N SER A 265 -11.20 14.03 2.28
CA SER A 265 -11.23 15.29 3.04
C SER A 265 -12.39 16.19 2.58
N TRP A 266 -12.57 16.37 1.28
CA TRP A 266 -13.73 17.08 0.71
C TRP A 266 -15.06 16.46 1.18
N ARG A 267 -15.20 15.14 1.09
CA ARG A 267 -16.42 14.45 1.52
C ARG A 267 -16.73 14.67 3.00
N GLN A 268 -15.72 14.64 3.87
CA GLN A 268 -15.90 14.86 5.31
C GLN A 268 -16.31 16.29 5.62
N LEU A 269 -15.77 17.27 4.91
CA LEU A 269 -16.19 18.67 5.01
C LEU A 269 -17.67 18.84 4.64
N LEU A 270 -18.10 18.26 3.52
CA LEU A 270 -19.50 18.34 3.05
C LEU A 270 -20.51 17.68 4.00
N VAL A 271 -20.08 16.67 4.76
CA VAL A 271 -20.95 15.97 5.72
C VAL A 271 -20.96 16.62 7.10
N GLY A 272 -20.17 17.68 7.32
CA GLY A 272 -20.17 18.44 8.57
C GLY A 272 -19.69 17.69 9.82
N ARG A 273 -19.01 16.55 9.64
CA ARG A 273 -18.72 15.59 10.73
C ARG A 273 -17.53 15.93 11.65
N ARG A 274 -16.81 17.01 11.41
CA ARG A 274 -15.67 17.38 12.30
C ARG A 274 -15.60 18.89 12.50
N GLY A 275 -15.66 19.31 13.76
CA GLY A 275 -15.34 20.66 14.23
C GLY A 275 -13.84 20.90 14.10
N GLY A 276 -13.40 21.26 12.93
CA GLY A 276 -12.06 21.74 12.67
C GLY A 276 -12.15 23.14 12.06
N ASP A 277 -11.01 23.82 11.94
CA ASP A 277 -10.97 25.08 11.20
C ASP A 277 -11.26 24.80 9.71
N LEU A 278 -12.54 24.91 9.35
CA LEU A 278 -13.04 24.70 7.98
C LEU A 278 -12.26 25.54 6.96
N ARG A 279 -11.91 26.78 7.33
CA ARG A 279 -11.15 27.70 6.47
C ARG A 279 -9.75 27.14 6.20
N LEU A 280 -9.11 26.60 7.23
CA LEU A 280 -7.78 25.99 7.09
C LEU A 280 -7.80 24.78 6.17
N ILE A 281 -8.75 23.86 6.38
CA ILE A 281 -8.86 22.66 5.55
C ILE A 281 -9.18 23.02 4.10
N LEU A 282 -10.07 23.98 3.85
CA LEU A 282 -10.36 24.49 2.51
C LEU A 282 -9.12 25.11 1.86
N ALA A 283 -8.35 25.92 2.61
CA ALA A 283 -7.09 26.48 2.12
C ALA A 283 -6.06 25.40 1.78
N MET A 284 -5.97 24.35 2.60
CA MET A 284 -5.11 23.19 2.32
C MET A 284 -5.53 22.44 1.06
N LEU A 285 -6.82 22.15 0.90
CA LEU A 285 -7.35 21.45 -0.27
C LEU A 285 -7.15 22.26 -1.55
N TRP A 286 -7.35 23.59 -1.49
CA TRP A 286 -7.05 24.47 -2.60
C TRP A 286 -5.56 24.47 -2.95
N SER A 287 -4.70 24.61 -1.95
CA SER A 287 -3.25 24.57 -2.13
C SER A 287 -2.75 23.25 -2.68
N ALA A 288 -3.38 22.12 -2.32
CA ALA A 288 -3.04 20.80 -2.86
C ALA A 288 -3.18 20.73 -4.39
N GLY A 289 -4.18 21.43 -4.96
CA GLY A 289 -4.39 21.54 -6.41
C GLY A 289 -3.28 22.32 -7.11
N GLY A 290 -2.64 23.26 -6.43
CA GLY A 290 -1.54 24.09 -6.95
C GLY A 290 -0.14 23.48 -6.78
N LEU A 291 0.00 22.35 -6.07
CA LEU A 291 1.29 21.69 -5.93
C LEU A 291 1.71 20.99 -7.24
N PRO A 292 3.00 21.07 -7.62
CA PRO A 292 3.50 20.34 -8.77
C PRO A 292 3.28 18.84 -8.58
N ARG A 293 2.85 18.17 -9.64
CA ARG A 293 2.76 16.70 -9.65
C ARG A 293 4.11 16.14 -10.11
N VAL A 294 4.67 15.29 -9.28
CA VAL A 294 5.99 14.69 -9.45
C VAL A 294 5.91 13.19 -9.43
N PHE A 295 6.84 12.52 -10.09
CA PHE A 295 6.89 11.07 -10.01
C PHE A 295 7.19 10.63 -8.58
N SER A 296 6.43 9.66 -8.10
CA SER A 296 6.42 9.22 -6.72
C SER A 296 6.15 7.74 -6.63
N HIS A 297 6.56 7.12 -5.55
CA HIS A 297 6.28 5.71 -5.25
C HIS A 297 4.76 5.42 -5.16
N GLY A 298 4.02 6.39 -4.67
CA GLY A 298 2.57 6.35 -4.60
C GLY A 298 1.99 5.57 -3.43
N ASP A 299 2.81 4.86 -2.68
CA ASP A 299 2.45 4.15 -1.46
C ASP A 299 3.65 4.01 -0.51
N LEU A 300 4.43 5.08 -0.39
CA LEU A 300 5.66 5.06 0.40
C LEU A 300 5.33 5.07 1.90
N HIS A 301 5.38 3.89 2.51
CA HIS A 301 5.30 3.71 3.94
C HIS A 301 6.34 2.68 4.40
N ARG A 302 6.56 2.57 5.70
CA ARG A 302 7.68 1.79 6.27
C ARG A 302 7.67 0.31 5.90
N GLU A 303 6.51 -0.28 5.72
CA GLU A 303 6.36 -1.69 5.33
C GLU A 303 6.73 -1.94 3.87
N ASN A 304 6.71 -0.87 3.03
CA ASN A 304 7.17 -0.92 1.65
C ASN A 304 8.67 -0.57 1.52
N VAL A 305 9.39 -0.67 2.62
CA VAL A 305 10.85 -0.52 2.67
C VAL A 305 11.45 -1.73 3.38
N ILE A 306 12.33 -2.45 2.70
CA ILE A 306 13.12 -3.53 3.30
C ILE A 306 14.51 -2.98 3.63
N VAL A 307 14.96 -3.19 4.87
CA VAL A 307 16.35 -2.97 5.26
C VAL A 307 17.09 -4.28 5.05
N GLU A 308 18.00 -4.27 4.09
CA GLU A 308 18.77 -5.44 3.67
C GLU A 308 19.68 -5.93 4.79
N ALA A 309 19.64 -7.23 5.07
CA ALA A 309 20.49 -7.85 6.07
C ALA A 309 21.98 -7.75 5.65
N GLY A 310 22.85 -7.45 6.60
CA GLY A 310 24.28 -7.31 6.37
C GLY A 310 24.72 -5.93 5.87
N SER A 311 24.07 -5.37 4.85
CA SER A 311 24.43 -4.03 4.33
C SER A 311 23.73 -2.88 5.07
N GLY A 312 22.57 -3.15 5.68
CA GLY A 312 21.71 -2.11 6.27
C GLY A 312 21.11 -1.15 5.23
N ARG A 313 21.22 -1.47 3.94
CA ARG A 313 20.71 -0.61 2.85
C ARG A 313 19.20 -0.71 2.75
N PRO A 314 18.45 0.40 2.79
CA PRO A 314 17.03 0.37 2.53
C PRO A 314 16.75 0.18 1.03
N LEU A 315 15.71 -0.61 0.71
CA LEU A 315 15.24 -0.89 -0.64
C LEU A 315 13.74 -0.67 -0.70
N LEU A 316 13.26 0.01 -1.73
CA LEU A 316 11.85 0.29 -1.94
C LEU A 316 11.20 -0.88 -2.68
N ILE A 317 10.05 -1.35 -2.17
CA ILE A 317 9.26 -2.45 -2.76
C ILE A 317 7.82 -2.00 -2.99
N ASP A 318 7.04 -2.81 -3.73
CA ASP A 318 5.62 -2.59 -4.04
C ASP A 318 5.32 -1.28 -4.80
N TRP A 319 5.78 -1.22 -6.04
CA TRP A 319 5.60 -0.10 -6.96
C TRP A 319 4.24 -0.01 -7.65
N ASP A 320 3.25 -0.70 -7.14
CA ASP A 320 1.93 -0.80 -7.74
C ASP A 320 1.16 0.50 -7.83
N ASN A 321 1.40 1.37 -6.87
CA ASN A 321 0.76 2.67 -6.76
C ASN A 321 1.61 3.80 -7.32
N ALA A 322 2.76 3.48 -7.95
CA ALA A 322 3.62 4.49 -8.55
C ALA A 322 2.86 5.38 -9.54
N GLY A 323 3.11 6.68 -9.46
CA GLY A 323 2.35 7.64 -10.24
C GLY A 323 2.84 9.08 -10.09
N LEU A 324 2.12 10.01 -10.69
CA LEU A 324 2.33 11.44 -10.49
C LEU A 324 1.50 11.92 -9.30
N LEU A 325 2.15 12.20 -8.18
CA LEU A 325 1.53 12.70 -6.96
C LEU A 325 1.85 14.18 -6.73
N PRO A 326 0.99 14.90 -6.01
CA PRO A 326 1.37 16.21 -5.50
C PRO A 326 2.62 16.11 -4.64
N LEU A 327 3.54 17.04 -4.84
CA LEU A 327 4.83 17.10 -4.15
C LEU A 327 4.65 17.03 -2.63
N GLY A 328 5.40 16.17 -1.95
CA GLY A 328 5.37 15.97 -0.50
C GLY A 328 4.40 14.89 -0.01
N ALA A 329 3.51 14.37 -0.87
CA ALA A 329 2.51 13.38 -0.46
C ALA A 329 3.13 12.05 0.02
N ASP A 330 4.16 11.54 -0.66
CA ASP A 330 4.87 10.32 -0.25
C ASP A 330 5.61 10.50 1.07
N LEU A 331 6.26 11.65 1.27
CA LEU A 331 6.94 11.95 2.53
C LEU A 331 5.97 12.08 3.71
N ALA A 332 4.80 12.64 3.47
CA ALA A 332 3.76 12.70 4.49
C ALA A 332 3.32 11.30 4.95
N ARG A 333 3.23 10.35 4.01
CA ARG A 333 2.87 8.96 4.31
C ARG A 333 4.00 8.20 5.00
N LEU A 334 5.24 8.36 4.55
CA LEU A 334 6.42 7.72 5.15
C LEU A 334 6.62 8.14 6.60
N LEU A 335 6.48 9.43 6.86
CA LEU A 335 6.77 10.03 8.16
C LEU A 335 5.55 10.10 9.09
N LEU A 336 4.45 9.45 8.71
CA LEU A 336 3.28 9.36 9.56
C LEU A 336 3.63 8.66 10.88
N GLY A 337 3.36 9.31 12.02
CA GLY A 337 3.74 8.83 13.36
C GLY A 337 5.12 9.27 13.84
N VAL A 338 5.90 10.00 13.02
CA VAL A 338 7.06 10.77 13.49
C VAL A 338 6.57 12.13 14.00
N PRO A 339 7.04 12.63 15.15
CA PRO A 339 6.70 13.97 15.61
C PRO A 339 6.96 15.02 14.52
N PRO A 340 6.01 15.92 14.20
CA PRO A 340 6.11 16.79 13.04
C PRO A 340 7.37 17.68 13.00
N ARG A 341 7.84 18.16 14.13
CA ARG A 341 9.09 18.95 14.21
C ARG A 341 10.31 18.14 13.81
N GLN A 342 10.39 16.89 14.25
CA GLN A 342 11.48 15.98 13.90
C GLN A 342 11.41 15.60 12.43
N ALA A 343 10.22 15.29 11.91
CA ALA A 343 9.99 14.96 10.52
C ALA A 343 10.42 16.12 9.61
N GLU A 344 10.04 17.36 9.93
CA GLU A 344 10.44 18.54 9.15
C GLU A 344 11.96 18.75 9.14
N ALA A 345 12.63 18.53 10.28
CA ALA A 345 14.09 18.62 10.35
C ALA A 345 14.78 17.57 9.44
N TRP A 346 14.20 16.40 9.28
CA TRP A 346 14.72 15.36 8.37
C TRP A 346 14.47 15.68 6.91
N ILE A 347 13.28 16.21 6.58
CA ILE A 347 12.89 16.51 5.21
C ILE A 347 13.82 17.57 4.60
N GLY A 348 14.06 18.69 5.29
CA GLY A 348 14.76 19.83 4.73
C GLY A 348 14.18 20.26 3.36
N GLY A 349 15.04 20.63 2.42
CA GLY A 349 14.64 20.84 1.03
C GLY A 349 13.82 22.12 0.77
N SER A 350 13.14 22.15 -0.40
CA SER A 350 12.43 23.32 -0.88
C SER A 350 11.21 23.67 -0.02
N ARG A 351 10.82 24.95 -0.09
CA ARG A 351 9.59 25.44 0.52
C ARG A 351 8.35 24.68 0.06
N GLN A 352 8.25 24.40 -1.22
CA GLN A 352 7.10 23.66 -1.80
C GLN A 352 7.03 22.22 -1.28
N LEU A 353 8.18 21.54 -1.14
CA LEU A 353 8.22 20.19 -0.57
C LEU A 353 7.71 20.16 0.87
N ARG A 354 8.16 21.11 1.71
CA ARG A 354 7.71 21.24 3.11
C ARG A 354 6.23 21.63 3.18
N LEU A 355 5.77 22.50 2.29
CA LEU A 355 4.35 22.88 2.19
C LEU A 355 3.49 21.64 1.89
N GLY A 356 3.84 20.87 0.89
CA GLY A 356 3.10 19.65 0.53
C GLY A 356 3.14 18.61 1.65
N TRP A 357 4.29 18.36 2.24
CA TRP A 357 4.41 17.46 3.38
C TRP A 357 3.51 17.89 4.56
N SER A 358 3.57 19.14 5.00
CA SER A 358 2.78 19.62 6.13
C SER A 358 1.28 19.51 5.88
N LEU A 359 0.84 19.86 4.66
CA LEU A 359 -0.53 19.75 4.21
C LEU A 359 -1.03 18.29 4.23
N PHE A 360 -0.31 17.38 3.57
CA PHE A 360 -0.75 15.98 3.48
C PHE A 360 -0.65 15.26 4.82
N THR A 361 0.31 15.62 5.69
CA THR A 361 0.40 15.11 7.05
C THR A 361 -0.80 15.55 7.87
N TYR A 362 -1.13 16.85 7.85
CA TYR A 362 -2.31 17.37 8.55
C TYR A 362 -3.59 16.67 8.13
N LEU A 363 -3.87 16.62 6.82
CA LEU A 363 -5.06 15.96 6.28
C LEU A 363 -5.12 14.47 6.67
N SER A 364 -3.99 13.78 6.62
CA SER A 364 -3.91 12.35 6.97
C SER A 364 -4.22 12.10 8.44
N LEU A 365 -3.67 12.91 9.35
CA LEU A 365 -3.90 12.79 10.79
C LEU A 365 -5.33 13.20 11.16
N ALA A 366 -5.82 14.31 10.60
CA ALA A 366 -7.18 14.77 10.81
C ALA A 366 -8.25 13.74 10.39
N LEU A 367 -7.96 12.91 9.37
CA LEU A 367 -8.86 11.86 8.94
C LEU A 367 -8.80 10.59 9.81
N ARG A 368 -7.66 10.33 10.45
CA ARG A 368 -7.41 9.07 11.17
C ARG A 368 -7.66 9.17 12.67
N GLN A 369 -7.34 10.30 13.26
CA GLN A 369 -7.35 10.51 14.71
C GLN A 369 -8.43 11.51 15.10
N ALA A 370 -9.38 11.08 15.93
CA ALA A 370 -10.48 11.95 16.37
C ALA A 370 -9.99 13.15 17.15
N ASP A 371 -8.94 12.96 17.98
CA ASP A 371 -8.42 13.97 18.92
C ASP A 371 -7.27 14.79 18.32
N PHE A 372 -6.93 14.57 17.04
CA PHE A 372 -5.83 15.29 16.41
C PHE A 372 -6.10 16.80 16.35
N ILE A 373 -7.33 17.19 15.98
CA ILE A 373 -7.74 18.59 15.91
C ILE A 373 -7.76 19.17 17.33
N GLY A 374 -6.93 20.18 17.58
CA GLY A 374 -6.71 20.74 18.92
C GLY A 374 -5.40 20.28 19.59
N SER A 375 -4.71 19.30 19.04
CA SER A 375 -3.41 18.88 19.54
C SER A 375 -2.29 19.88 19.22
N ALA A 376 -1.18 19.77 19.94
CA ALA A 376 0.04 20.56 19.66
C ALA A 376 0.59 20.30 18.25
N ASP A 377 0.49 19.06 17.77
CA ASP A 377 0.92 18.67 16.43
C ASP A 377 0.04 19.28 15.34
N ALA A 378 -1.28 19.33 15.55
CA ALA A 378 -2.21 20.01 14.64
C ALA A 378 -1.89 21.49 14.54
N SER A 379 -1.68 22.15 15.71
CA SER A 379 -1.32 23.57 15.79
C SER A 379 0.00 23.86 15.07
N TYR A 380 1.01 23.01 15.27
CA TYR A 380 2.29 23.14 14.60
C TYR A 380 2.16 23.01 13.07
N LEU A 381 1.51 21.96 12.58
CA LEU A 381 1.34 21.73 11.15
C LEU A 381 0.48 22.82 10.48
N ALA A 382 -0.56 23.32 11.17
CA ALA A 382 -1.38 24.43 10.71
C ALA A 382 -0.57 25.72 10.57
N GLN A 383 0.19 26.09 11.60
CA GLN A 383 1.07 27.24 11.58
C GLN A 383 2.12 27.13 10.47
N ARG A 384 2.69 25.94 10.32
CA ARG A 384 3.71 25.68 9.32
C ARG A 384 3.16 25.80 7.90
N PHE A 385 1.99 25.24 7.66
CA PHE A 385 1.28 25.42 6.39
C PHE A 385 1.04 26.89 6.08
N GLN A 386 0.52 27.68 7.03
CA GLN A 386 0.25 29.10 6.84
C GLN A 386 1.53 29.89 6.54
N GLN A 387 2.64 29.61 7.22
CA GLN A 387 3.94 30.25 6.95
C GLN A 387 4.46 29.93 5.55
N LEU A 388 4.33 28.68 5.13
CA LEU A 388 4.83 28.22 3.84
C LEU A 388 3.91 28.57 2.65
N SER A 389 2.63 28.81 2.87
CA SER A 389 1.68 29.22 1.83
C SER A 389 1.75 30.72 1.49
N ARG A 390 2.24 31.56 2.39
CA ARG A 390 2.38 33.01 2.11
C ARG A 390 3.41 33.24 1.00
N PRO A 391 3.16 34.12 0.02
CA PRO A 391 4.17 34.46 -0.98
C PRO A 391 5.44 34.99 -0.28
N THR A 392 6.60 34.56 -0.72
CA THR A 392 7.87 35.18 -0.30
C THR A 392 7.81 36.64 -0.75
N PRO A 393 8.01 37.64 0.13
CA PRO A 393 8.12 39.00 -0.32
C PRO A 393 9.22 39.04 -1.39
N ALA A 394 8.85 39.55 -2.58
CA ALA A 394 9.81 39.73 -3.65
C ALA A 394 10.98 40.50 -3.03
N SER A 395 12.18 39.90 -3.09
CA SER A 395 13.39 40.62 -2.74
C SER A 395 13.33 41.91 -3.57
N GLN A 396 13.18 43.03 -2.88
CA GLN A 396 13.31 44.34 -3.51
C GLN A 396 14.74 44.39 -4.06
N SER A 397 14.90 43.90 -5.29
CA SER A 397 16.05 44.26 -6.11
C SER A 397 15.91 45.76 -6.33
N SER A 398 16.52 46.52 -5.46
CA SER A 398 16.75 47.95 -5.72
C SER A 398 17.39 48.03 -7.09
N PRO A 399 16.77 48.74 -8.06
CA PRO A 399 17.48 48.99 -9.31
C PRO A 399 18.70 49.82 -8.94
N SER A 400 19.87 49.25 -9.09
CA SER A 400 21.12 50.00 -9.02
C SER A 400 21.04 51.09 -10.09
N ARG A 401 20.73 52.32 -9.65
CA ARG A 401 20.88 53.50 -10.47
C ARG A 401 22.34 53.58 -10.94
N VAL A 402 22.59 53.09 -12.13
CA VAL A 402 23.79 53.43 -12.87
C VAL A 402 23.71 54.93 -13.09
N ARG A 403 24.46 55.71 -12.29
CA ARG A 403 24.72 57.11 -12.58
C ARG A 403 25.64 57.13 -13.80
N SER A 404 25.05 57.38 -14.95
CA SER A 404 25.78 57.87 -16.11
C SER A 404 26.28 59.27 -15.78
N GLY A 405 27.57 59.39 -15.46
CA GLY A 405 28.26 60.65 -15.40
C GLY A 405 28.42 61.22 -16.81
N PRO A 406 28.32 62.55 -17.00
CA PRO A 406 28.58 63.15 -18.31
C PRO A 406 30.09 63.17 -18.57
N LEU A 407 30.47 62.86 -19.84
CA LEU A 407 31.71 63.29 -20.45
C LEU A 407 31.60 64.75 -20.84
#